data_86a0a82efb1123cf2c774712769888f8
#
_entry.id   86a0a82efb1123cf2c774712769888f8
#
_cell.length_a   1.000
_cell.length_b   1.000
_cell.length_c   1.000
_cell.angle_alpha   90.00
_cell.angle_beta   90.00
_cell.angle_gamma   90.00
#
_symmetry.space_group_name_H-M   'P 1'
#
loop_
_entity.id
_entity.type
_entity.pdbx_description
1 polymer ?
#
loop_
_entity_poly.entity_id
_entity_poly.type
_entity_poly.pdbx_seq_one_letter_code
_entity_poly.pdbx_strand_id
1 'polypeptide(L)'
;MKNNSNNKKAGEFVHQMSVQRRQKAIRFYLIALGFVGGVLLVFLIFDPLGLGFLLGLGGGIGAYYFWKKGQYWMRRSDQALVGAKAEQEVAVILQLLTGKNWQIEYNLPLKRWGDADVVLCSRQRNWYVIDVKSHKGRIVSKDNYLKRDNGRQIYDFSEGNLLSKVRGQAAEVRQLKQAKWVTPLLCFTQAQVKIDQNNINGVYIVEKTDLIRILEKLEG
;
A
#
# COMPACT_ATOMS: atom_id res chain seq x y z
N MET A 1 25.63 3.11 15.22
CA MET A 1 25.33 1.76 14.68
C MET A 1 23.93 1.20 14.96
N LYS A 2 22.98 1.96 15.56
CA LYS A 2 21.59 1.49 15.82
C LYS A 2 20.59 1.70 14.66
N ASN A 3 20.95 2.42 13.59
CA ASN A 3 20.02 2.79 12.52
C ASN A 3 19.72 1.70 11.46
N ASN A 4 20.55 0.67 11.34
CA ASN A 4 20.36 -0.36 10.33
C ASN A 4 19.27 -1.39 10.69
N SER A 5 18.93 -1.52 11.97
CA SER A 5 17.89 -2.44 12.44
C SER A 5 16.46 -1.93 12.21
N ASN A 6 16.25 -0.60 12.20
CA ASN A 6 14.92 -0.02 12.01
C ASN A 6 14.48 -0.03 10.53
N ASN A 7 15.41 0.10 9.59
CA ASN A 7 15.09 0.03 8.15
C ASN A 7 14.72 -1.39 7.69
N LYS A 8 15.27 -2.43 8.34
CA LYS A 8 14.85 -3.81 8.11
C LYS A 8 13.39 -4.05 8.53
N LYS A 9 12.92 -3.36 9.58
CA LYS A 9 11.54 -3.53 10.10
C LYS A 9 10.46 -2.91 9.21
N ALA A 10 10.74 -1.84 8.46
CA ALA A 10 9.75 -1.16 7.62
C ALA A 10 9.20 -2.04 6.48
N GLY A 11 10.06 -2.77 5.77
CA GLY A 11 9.63 -3.66 4.68
C GLY A 11 9.32 -5.09 5.12
N GLU A 12 9.76 -5.51 6.31
CA GLU A 12 9.75 -6.92 6.72
C GLU A 12 8.35 -7.43 7.02
N PHE A 13 7.52 -6.65 7.70
CA PHE A 13 6.13 -7.01 8.01
C PHE A 13 5.27 -7.11 6.74
N VAL A 14 5.40 -6.16 5.85
CA VAL A 14 4.63 -6.14 4.57
C VAL A 14 5.12 -7.26 3.65
N HIS A 15 6.43 -7.54 3.65
CA HIS A 15 6.99 -8.68 2.94
C HIS A 15 6.44 -10.00 3.49
N GLN A 16 6.38 -10.19 4.79
CA GLN A 16 5.77 -11.38 5.41
C GLN A 16 4.30 -11.52 5.05
N MET A 17 3.51 -10.43 5.07
CA MET A 17 2.11 -10.45 4.63
C MET A 17 1.98 -10.83 3.14
N SER A 18 2.87 -10.35 2.28
CA SER A 18 2.85 -10.71 0.86
C SER A 18 3.13 -12.20 0.64
N VAL A 19 4.12 -12.75 1.37
CA VAL A 19 4.44 -14.18 1.32
C VAL A 19 3.26 -15.03 1.78
N GLN A 20 2.60 -14.67 2.90
CA GLN A 20 1.42 -15.39 3.37
C GLN A 20 0.26 -15.35 2.37
N ARG A 21 0.02 -14.21 1.73
CA ARG A 21 -1.01 -14.07 0.69
C ARG A 21 -0.68 -14.90 -0.54
N ARG A 22 0.59 -14.94 -0.95
CA ARG A 22 1.06 -15.77 -2.06
C ARG A 22 0.90 -17.27 -1.76
N GLN A 23 1.22 -17.69 -0.54
CA GLN A 23 1.01 -19.09 -0.11
C GLN A 23 -0.49 -19.45 -0.14
N LYS A 24 -1.38 -18.54 0.30
CA LYS A 24 -2.83 -18.74 0.16
C LYS A 24 -3.25 -18.87 -1.31
N ALA A 25 -2.73 -18.04 -2.20
CA ALA A 25 -3.01 -18.14 -3.63
C ALA A 25 -2.59 -19.49 -4.20
N ILE A 26 -1.38 -19.95 -3.89
CA ILE A 26 -0.86 -21.25 -4.33
C ILE A 26 -1.75 -22.39 -3.84
N ARG A 27 -2.18 -22.36 -2.58
CA ARG A 27 -3.12 -23.38 -2.05
C ARG A 27 -4.42 -23.43 -2.85
N PHE A 28 -5.01 -22.29 -3.21
CA PHE A 28 -6.22 -22.25 -4.03
C PHE A 28 -5.98 -22.78 -5.45
N TYR A 29 -4.82 -22.52 -6.05
CA TYR A 29 -4.47 -23.09 -7.35
C TYR A 29 -4.29 -24.62 -7.28
N LEU A 30 -3.68 -25.13 -6.23
CA LEU A 30 -3.54 -26.58 -6.02
C LEU A 30 -4.91 -27.26 -5.84
N ILE A 31 -5.84 -26.63 -5.11
CA ILE A 31 -7.22 -27.13 -4.96
C ILE A 31 -7.92 -27.12 -6.34
N ALA A 32 -7.79 -26.05 -7.11
CA ALA A 32 -8.36 -25.96 -8.45
C ALA A 32 -7.82 -27.06 -9.38
N LEU A 33 -6.51 -27.32 -9.32
CA LEU A 33 -5.86 -28.39 -10.08
C LEU A 33 -6.38 -29.77 -9.65
N GLY A 34 -6.60 -29.99 -8.34
CA GLY A 34 -7.22 -31.22 -7.83
C GLY A 34 -8.63 -31.44 -8.38
N PHE A 35 -9.44 -30.38 -8.49
CA PHE A 35 -10.76 -30.46 -9.13
C PHE A 35 -10.66 -30.84 -10.61
N VAL A 36 -9.72 -30.26 -11.36
CA VAL A 36 -9.49 -30.62 -12.76
C VAL A 36 -9.08 -32.09 -12.91
N GLY A 37 -8.14 -32.54 -12.06
CA GLY A 37 -7.73 -33.97 -12.04
C GLY A 37 -8.88 -34.90 -11.67
N GLY A 38 -9.71 -34.51 -10.70
CA GLY A 38 -10.92 -35.25 -10.31
C GLY A 38 -11.92 -35.37 -11.46
N VAL A 39 -12.17 -34.28 -12.20
CA VAL A 39 -13.04 -34.28 -13.38
C VAL A 39 -12.52 -35.26 -14.44
N LEU A 40 -11.21 -35.24 -14.71
CA LEU A 40 -10.61 -36.16 -15.67
C LEU A 40 -10.77 -37.62 -15.24
N LEU A 41 -10.58 -37.93 -13.96
CA LEU A 41 -10.79 -39.30 -13.44
C LEU A 41 -12.25 -39.72 -13.54
N VAL A 42 -13.20 -38.84 -13.26
CA VAL A 42 -14.63 -39.11 -13.41
C VAL A 42 -14.98 -39.49 -14.85
N PHE A 43 -14.48 -38.76 -15.84
CA PHE A 43 -14.70 -39.09 -17.26
C PHE A 43 -14.03 -40.38 -17.72
N LEU A 44 -12.99 -40.83 -17.02
CA LEU A 44 -12.37 -42.16 -17.30
C LEU A 44 -13.16 -43.33 -16.73
N ILE A 45 -13.92 -43.12 -15.65
CA ILE A 45 -14.61 -44.18 -14.89
C ILE A 45 -16.10 -44.25 -15.24
N PHE A 46 -16.73 -43.10 -15.48
CA PHE A 46 -18.18 -42.99 -15.68
C PHE A 46 -18.53 -42.62 -17.13
N ASP A 47 -19.73 -43.04 -17.56
CA ASP A 47 -20.27 -42.61 -18.83
C ASP A 47 -20.36 -41.07 -18.92
N PRO A 48 -19.73 -40.44 -19.95
CA PRO A 48 -19.72 -38.99 -20.09
C PRO A 48 -21.10 -38.38 -20.38
N LEU A 49 -22.09 -39.14 -20.83
CA LEU A 49 -23.43 -38.64 -21.14
C LEU A 49 -24.43 -38.71 -19.97
N GLY A 50 -24.05 -39.36 -18.87
CA GLY A 50 -24.92 -39.52 -17.71
C GLY A 50 -24.36 -38.82 -16.44
N LEU A 51 -24.17 -39.60 -15.38
CA LEU A 51 -23.67 -39.14 -14.09
C LEU A 51 -22.30 -38.44 -14.19
N GLY A 52 -21.45 -38.93 -15.11
CA GLY A 52 -20.13 -38.34 -15.40
C GLY A 52 -20.21 -36.89 -15.82
N PHE A 53 -21.20 -36.52 -16.65
CA PHE A 53 -21.43 -35.14 -17.07
C PHE A 53 -21.75 -34.20 -15.91
N LEU A 54 -22.69 -34.60 -15.02
CA LEU A 54 -23.09 -33.81 -13.87
C LEU A 54 -21.92 -33.58 -12.87
N LEU A 55 -21.15 -34.65 -12.59
CA LEU A 55 -19.98 -34.56 -11.72
C LEU A 55 -18.87 -33.72 -12.35
N GLY A 56 -18.66 -33.85 -13.67
CA GLY A 56 -17.72 -33.05 -14.44
C GLY A 56 -18.08 -31.56 -14.41
N LEU A 57 -19.36 -31.22 -14.55
CA LEU A 57 -19.87 -29.84 -14.46
C LEU A 57 -19.65 -29.25 -13.08
N GLY A 58 -19.98 -29.98 -12.01
CA GLY A 58 -19.73 -29.59 -10.62
C GLY A 58 -18.23 -29.37 -10.33
N GLY A 59 -17.39 -30.31 -10.81
CA GLY A 59 -15.94 -30.19 -10.69
C GLY A 59 -15.36 -28.99 -11.45
N GLY A 60 -15.85 -28.71 -12.66
CA GLY A 60 -15.47 -27.53 -13.44
C GLY A 60 -15.81 -26.21 -12.77
N ILE A 61 -17.03 -26.11 -12.20
CA ILE A 61 -17.45 -24.94 -11.43
C ILE A 61 -16.54 -24.77 -10.21
N GLY A 62 -16.25 -25.84 -9.48
CA GLY A 62 -15.34 -25.84 -8.34
C GLY A 62 -13.93 -25.35 -8.73
N ALA A 63 -13.38 -25.91 -9.81
CA ALA A 63 -12.08 -25.50 -10.34
C ALA A 63 -12.05 -24.00 -10.68
N TYR A 64 -13.06 -23.51 -11.40
CA TYR A 64 -13.19 -22.09 -11.75
C TYR A 64 -13.26 -21.18 -10.50
N TYR A 65 -14.06 -21.55 -9.49
CA TYR A 65 -14.20 -20.81 -8.26
C TYR A 65 -12.86 -20.68 -7.50
N PHE A 66 -12.16 -21.79 -7.31
CA PHE A 66 -10.86 -21.78 -6.63
C PHE A 66 -9.77 -21.08 -7.44
N TRP A 67 -9.80 -21.18 -8.76
CA TRP A 67 -8.94 -20.43 -9.65
C TRP A 67 -9.12 -18.91 -9.47
N LYS A 68 -10.37 -18.43 -9.47
CA LYS A 68 -10.68 -17.01 -9.22
C LYS A 68 -10.23 -16.54 -7.84
N LYS A 69 -10.41 -17.37 -6.82
CA LYS A 69 -9.87 -17.10 -5.47
C LYS A 69 -8.34 -17.01 -5.45
N GLY A 70 -7.66 -17.90 -6.15
CA GLY A 70 -6.20 -17.85 -6.33
C GLY A 70 -5.74 -16.54 -6.96
N GLN A 71 -6.37 -16.12 -8.07
CA GLN A 71 -6.09 -14.85 -8.72
C GLN A 71 -6.29 -13.64 -7.80
N TYR A 72 -7.37 -13.64 -7.01
CA TYR A 72 -7.64 -12.57 -6.05
C TYR A 72 -6.50 -12.41 -5.02
N TRP A 73 -6.07 -13.52 -4.40
CA TRP A 73 -4.99 -13.49 -3.42
C TRP A 73 -3.64 -13.15 -4.03
N MET A 74 -3.36 -13.60 -5.27
CA MET A 74 -2.13 -13.25 -5.99
C MET A 74 -2.06 -11.75 -6.23
N ARG A 75 -3.12 -11.14 -6.78
CA ARG A 75 -3.19 -9.67 -6.98
C ARG A 75 -2.98 -8.88 -5.69
N ARG A 76 -3.55 -9.36 -4.58
CA ARG A 76 -3.36 -8.73 -3.26
C ARG A 76 -1.93 -8.87 -2.72
N SER A 77 -1.26 -9.97 -3.04
CA SER A 77 0.17 -10.14 -2.73
C SER A 77 1.02 -9.15 -3.51
N ASP A 78 0.78 -9.03 -4.83
CA ASP A 78 1.53 -8.12 -5.69
C ASP A 78 1.34 -6.65 -5.28
N GLN A 79 0.12 -6.24 -4.94
CA GLN A 79 -0.18 -4.89 -4.43
C GLN A 79 0.57 -4.60 -3.12
N ALA A 80 0.62 -5.57 -2.21
CA ALA A 80 1.37 -5.41 -0.96
C ALA A 80 2.88 -5.28 -1.22
N LEU A 81 3.45 -6.07 -2.14
CA LEU A 81 4.86 -5.95 -2.52
C LEU A 81 5.20 -4.58 -3.11
N VAL A 82 4.32 -4.05 -3.96
CA VAL A 82 4.50 -2.71 -4.55
C VAL A 82 4.45 -1.63 -3.46
N GLY A 83 3.54 -1.75 -2.49
CA GLY A 83 3.48 -0.87 -1.32
C GLY A 83 4.77 -0.92 -0.49
N ALA A 84 5.20 -2.13 -0.12
CA ALA A 84 6.43 -2.34 0.66
C ALA A 84 7.67 -1.73 -0.03
N LYS A 85 7.78 -1.91 -1.36
CA LYS A 85 8.86 -1.33 -2.14
C LYS A 85 8.82 0.19 -2.11
N ALA A 86 7.64 0.79 -2.21
CA ALA A 86 7.47 2.24 -2.13
C ALA A 86 7.93 2.80 -0.77
N GLU A 87 7.54 2.15 0.34
CA GLU A 87 7.98 2.51 1.69
C GLU A 87 9.50 2.39 1.84
N GLN A 88 10.10 1.32 1.30
CA GLN A 88 11.56 1.15 1.30
C GLN A 88 12.28 2.24 0.50
N GLU A 89 11.78 2.62 -0.67
CA GLU A 89 12.33 3.71 -1.48
C GLU A 89 12.31 5.03 -0.70
N VAL A 90 11.21 5.34 -0.04
CA VAL A 90 11.09 6.54 0.81
C VAL A 90 12.03 6.45 2.02
N ALA A 91 12.13 5.29 2.67
CA ALA A 91 13.04 5.09 3.79
C ALA A 91 14.51 5.32 3.40
N VAL A 92 14.94 4.87 2.21
CA VAL A 92 16.30 5.13 1.69
C VAL A 92 16.54 6.63 1.47
N ILE A 93 15.55 7.34 0.89
CA ILE A 93 15.66 8.79 0.67
C ILE A 93 15.77 9.52 2.02
N LEU A 94 14.97 9.15 3.00
CA LEU A 94 14.96 9.77 4.33
C LEU A 94 16.25 9.51 5.14
N GLN A 95 17.07 8.53 4.77
CA GLN A 95 18.40 8.35 5.40
C GLN A 95 19.29 9.59 5.29
N LEU A 96 19.12 10.40 4.26
CA LEU A 96 19.83 11.66 4.10
C LEU A 96 19.57 12.64 5.26
N LEU A 97 18.41 12.53 5.93
CA LEU A 97 18.06 13.37 7.07
C LEU A 97 18.67 12.87 8.40
N THR A 98 19.06 11.60 8.47
CA THR A 98 19.65 11.02 9.69
C THR A 98 20.95 11.74 10.07
N GLY A 99 21.76 12.12 9.08
CA GLY A 99 22.98 12.92 9.29
C GLY A 99 22.72 14.37 9.75
N LYS A 100 21.44 14.85 9.65
CA LYS A 100 21.00 16.19 10.04
C LYS A 100 20.27 16.21 11.38
N ASN A 101 20.44 15.17 12.21
CA ASN A 101 19.79 15.01 13.52
C ASN A 101 18.25 14.95 13.48
N TRP A 102 17.68 14.40 12.39
CA TRP A 102 16.27 14.04 12.36
C TRP A 102 16.06 12.68 13.02
N GLN A 103 14.98 12.57 13.79
CA GLN A 103 14.50 11.29 14.31
C GLN A 103 13.48 10.73 13.33
N ILE A 104 13.62 9.45 12.96
CA ILE A 104 12.75 8.79 11.99
C ILE A 104 12.20 7.51 12.63
N GLU A 105 10.90 7.39 12.62
CA GLU A 105 10.17 6.22 13.11
C GLU A 105 9.30 5.68 11.96
N TYR A 106 9.38 4.38 11.69
CA TYR A 106 8.63 3.72 10.63
C TYR A 106 7.53 2.85 11.20
N ASN A 107 6.41 2.74 10.48
CA ASN A 107 5.28 1.87 10.80
C ASN A 107 4.76 2.06 12.24
N LEU A 108 4.52 3.32 12.61
CA LEU A 108 3.95 3.61 13.92
C LEU A 108 2.48 3.18 13.96
N PRO A 109 2.12 2.18 14.81
CA PRO A 109 0.73 1.73 14.90
C PRO A 109 -0.16 2.80 15.53
N LEU A 110 -1.29 3.09 14.88
CA LEU A 110 -2.30 4.03 15.33
C LEU A 110 -3.61 3.30 15.63
N LYS A 111 -4.42 3.85 16.53
CA LYS A 111 -5.66 3.18 16.98
C LYS A 111 -6.77 3.21 15.94
N ARG A 112 -6.90 4.30 15.17
CA ARG A 112 -8.05 4.56 14.29
C ARG A 112 -7.71 4.62 12.81
N TRP A 113 -6.49 5.06 12.45
CA TRP A 113 -6.14 5.42 11.08
C TRP A 113 -5.15 4.45 10.42
N GLY A 114 -5.01 3.24 11.00
CA GLY A 114 -4.00 2.28 10.57
C GLY A 114 -2.60 2.74 10.95
N ASP A 115 -1.57 2.11 10.42
CA ASP A 115 -0.21 2.48 10.73
C ASP A 115 0.18 3.77 9.98
N ALA A 116 0.97 4.64 10.64
CA ALA A 116 1.64 5.74 9.98
C ALA A 116 2.94 5.21 9.37
N ASP A 117 3.09 5.31 8.05
CA ASP A 117 4.23 4.72 7.33
C ASP A 117 5.55 5.31 7.83
N VAL A 118 5.59 6.65 7.98
CA VAL A 118 6.76 7.36 8.52
C VAL A 118 6.33 8.50 9.44
N VAL A 119 6.96 8.60 10.58
CA VAL A 119 6.87 9.75 11.49
C VAL A 119 8.25 10.35 11.65
N LEU A 120 8.38 11.66 11.45
CA LEU A 120 9.64 12.39 11.56
C LEU A 120 9.56 13.43 12.67
N CYS A 121 10.70 13.64 13.35
CA CYS A 121 10.91 14.80 14.20
C CYS A 121 12.21 15.49 13.78
N SER A 122 12.12 16.75 13.40
CA SER A 122 13.27 17.54 13.01
C SER A 122 14.14 17.95 14.21
N ARG A 123 15.31 18.52 13.92
CA ARG A 123 16.17 19.14 14.96
C ARG A 123 15.45 20.27 15.72
N GLN A 124 14.56 21.00 15.05
CA GLN A 124 13.77 22.09 15.63
C GLN A 124 12.53 21.59 16.40
N ARG A 125 12.37 20.27 16.52
CA ARG A 125 11.20 19.60 17.12
C ARG A 125 9.88 19.80 16.36
N ASN A 126 9.96 20.07 15.05
CA ASN A 126 8.80 20.00 14.19
C ASN A 126 8.50 18.54 13.83
N TRP A 127 7.23 18.17 13.90
CA TRP A 127 6.79 16.81 13.64
C TRP A 127 6.08 16.70 12.29
N TYR A 128 6.32 15.58 11.63
CA TYR A 128 5.75 15.26 10.32
C TYR A 128 5.24 13.82 10.32
N VAL A 129 4.13 13.59 9.63
CA VAL A 129 3.67 12.25 9.30
C VAL A 129 3.58 12.12 7.78
N ILE A 130 4.11 11.04 7.24
CA ILE A 130 4.12 10.77 5.80
C ILE A 130 3.38 9.46 5.56
N ASP A 131 2.31 9.52 4.76
CA ASP A 131 1.62 8.35 4.22
C ASP A 131 2.13 8.15 2.79
N VAL A 132 2.73 6.99 2.53
CA VAL A 132 3.40 6.66 1.27
C VAL A 132 2.44 5.98 0.31
N LYS A 133 2.40 6.44 -0.93
CA LYS A 133 1.51 5.91 -1.97
C LYS A 133 2.28 5.49 -3.22
N SER A 134 2.05 4.25 -3.65
CA SER A 134 2.66 3.65 -4.85
C SER A 134 1.79 3.75 -6.11
N HIS A 135 0.83 4.67 -6.14
CA HIS A 135 -0.03 4.89 -7.31
C HIS A 135 0.77 5.35 -8.52
N LYS A 136 0.32 4.93 -9.70
CA LYS A 136 0.85 5.35 -11.00
C LYS A 136 -0.09 6.36 -11.65
N GLY A 137 0.42 7.09 -12.67
CA GLY A 137 -0.33 8.07 -13.43
C GLY A 137 -0.13 9.48 -12.89
N ARG A 138 -1.13 10.34 -13.06
CA ARG A 138 -1.10 11.73 -12.57
C ARG A 138 -2.03 11.88 -11.38
N ILE A 139 -1.58 12.65 -10.40
CA ILE A 139 -2.39 13.06 -9.25
C ILE A 139 -2.82 14.50 -9.51
N VAL A 140 -4.12 14.70 -9.53
CA VAL A 140 -4.74 16.02 -9.78
C VAL A 140 -5.64 16.40 -8.60
N SER A 141 -5.90 17.69 -8.46
CA SER A 141 -6.88 18.20 -7.51
C SER A 141 -8.16 18.61 -8.27
N LYS A 142 -9.31 18.19 -7.73
CA LYS A 142 -10.62 18.66 -8.19
C LYS A 142 -11.52 18.83 -6.96
N ASP A 143 -12.12 20.00 -6.82
CA ASP A 143 -13.04 20.33 -5.71
C ASP A 143 -12.41 20.08 -4.31
N ASN A 144 -11.13 20.41 -4.13
CA ASN A 144 -10.33 20.15 -2.93
C ASN A 144 -10.16 18.66 -2.58
N TYR A 145 -10.42 17.74 -3.51
CA TYR A 145 -10.14 16.31 -3.39
C TYR A 145 -9.01 15.90 -4.31
N LEU A 146 -8.20 14.96 -3.87
CA LEU A 146 -7.23 14.32 -4.73
C LEU A 146 -7.92 13.25 -5.58
N LYS A 147 -7.56 13.23 -6.86
CA LYS A 147 -8.03 12.24 -7.83
C LYS A 147 -6.87 11.71 -8.65
N ARG A 148 -7.07 10.56 -9.26
CA ARG A 148 -6.12 9.98 -10.20
C ARG A 148 -6.58 10.26 -11.62
N ASP A 149 -5.63 10.69 -12.45
CA ASP A 149 -5.83 10.84 -13.88
C ASP A 149 -4.93 9.84 -14.62
N ASN A 150 -5.52 8.97 -15.42
CA ASN A 150 -4.81 8.00 -16.27
C ASN A 150 -4.65 8.48 -17.72
N GLY A 151 -4.98 9.74 -18.00
CA GLY A 151 -4.96 10.34 -19.32
C GLY A 151 -6.24 10.15 -20.14
N ARG A 152 -7.14 9.24 -19.71
CA ARG A 152 -8.46 9.03 -20.34
C ARG A 152 -9.60 9.42 -19.41
N GLN A 153 -9.46 9.17 -18.14
CA GLN A 153 -10.49 9.41 -17.13
C GLN A 153 -9.85 9.85 -15.81
N ILE A 154 -10.59 10.68 -15.08
CA ILE A 154 -10.27 11.08 -13.70
C ILE A 154 -11.18 10.28 -12.78
N TYR A 155 -10.61 9.62 -11.79
CA TYR A 155 -11.33 8.76 -10.85
C TYR A 155 -10.81 8.89 -9.42
N ASP A 156 -11.65 8.51 -8.48
CA ASP A 156 -11.33 8.54 -7.06
C ASP A 156 -10.35 7.42 -6.67
N PHE A 157 -9.71 7.59 -5.53
CA PHE A 157 -8.90 6.53 -4.94
C PHE A 157 -9.78 5.45 -4.34
N SER A 158 -9.41 4.19 -4.54
CA SER A 158 -10.12 3.04 -3.95
C SER A 158 -10.05 3.03 -2.41
N GLU A 159 -9.04 3.67 -1.84
CA GLU A 159 -8.85 3.83 -0.39
C GLU A 159 -9.68 4.97 0.20
N GLY A 160 -10.47 5.67 -0.61
CA GLY A 160 -11.26 6.82 -0.20
C GLY A 160 -10.47 8.13 -0.13
N ASN A 161 -10.83 9.01 0.79
CA ASN A 161 -10.21 10.33 0.92
C ASN A 161 -8.84 10.27 1.61
N LEU A 162 -7.77 10.28 0.81
CA LEU A 162 -6.39 10.23 1.31
C LEU A 162 -6.02 11.44 2.19
N LEU A 163 -6.55 12.65 1.86
CA LEU A 163 -6.30 13.85 2.66
C LEU A 163 -6.87 13.70 4.07
N SER A 164 -8.08 13.15 4.18
CA SER A 164 -8.72 12.91 5.47
C SER A 164 -7.95 11.86 6.28
N LYS A 165 -7.49 10.79 5.61
CA LYS A 165 -6.72 9.73 6.27
C LYS A 165 -5.43 10.27 6.88
N VAL A 166 -4.60 10.96 6.11
CA VAL A 166 -3.30 11.43 6.62
C VAL A 166 -3.45 12.54 7.66
N ARG A 167 -4.49 13.38 7.57
CA ARG A 167 -4.82 14.34 8.65
C ARG A 167 -5.22 13.64 9.94
N GLY A 168 -6.01 12.56 9.83
CA GLY A 168 -6.36 11.74 10.98
C GLY A 168 -5.15 11.08 11.62
N GLN A 169 -4.22 10.55 10.82
CA GLN A 169 -2.93 10.03 11.28
C GLN A 169 -2.12 11.12 12.00
N ALA A 170 -2.01 12.34 11.42
CA ALA A 170 -1.30 13.46 12.03
C ALA A 170 -1.91 13.88 13.37
N ALA A 171 -3.23 13.90 13.46
CA ALA A 171 -3.93 14.22 14.72
C ALA A 171 -3.64 13.18 15.81
N GLU A 172 -3.59 11.90 15.47
CA GLU A 172 -3.29 10.83 16.42
C GLU A 172 -1.81 10.81 16.83
N VAL A 173 -0.89 11.00 15.85
CA VAL A 173 0.55 11.17 16.13
C VAL A 173 0.79 12.38 17.03
N ARG A 174 0.09 13.49 16.81
CA ARG A 174 0.15 14.67 17.66
C ARG A 174 -0.15 14.35 19.13
N GLN A 175 -1.18 13.54 19.38
CA GLN A 175 -1.53 13.12 20.75
C GLN A 175 -0.46 12.18 21.32
N LEU A 176 0.00 11.19 20.56
CA LEU A 176 1.00 10.22 20.99
C LEU A 176 2.35 10.86 21.32
N LYS A 177 2.78 11.85 20.54
CA LYS A 177 4.06 12.53 20.68
C LYS A 177 3.98 13.81 21.54
N GLN A 178 2.79 14.18 22.03
CA GLN A 178 2.52 15.41 22.78
C GLN A 178 3.03 16.67 22.04
N ALA A 179 2.92 16.63 20.71
CA ALA A 179 3.40 17.71 19.84
C ALA A 179 2.39 18.86 19.76
N LYS A 180 2.87 20.09 19.56
CA LYS A 180 1.97 21.25 19.29
C LYS A 180 1.25 21.06 17.96
N TRP A 181 1.98 20.58 16.95
CA TRP A 181 1.51 20.36 15.61
C TRP A 181 2.25 19.18 14.98
N VAL A 182 1.59 18.47 14.06
CA VAL A 182 2.19 17.47 13.18
C VAL A 182 1.75 17.78 11.77
N THR A 183 2.71 18.01 10.88
CA THR A 183 2.44 18.33 9.49
C THR A 183 2.20 17.05 8.68
N PRO A 184 1.00 16.88 8.07
CA PRO A 184 0.69 15.71 7.25
C PRO A 184 1.25 15.85 5.84
N LEU A 185 1.86 14.78 5.32
CA LEU A 185 2.34 14.65 3.95
C LEU A 185 1.81 13.39 3.29
N LEU A 186 1.46 13.50 2.01
CA LEU A 186 1.23 12.38 1.11
C LEU A 186 2.40 12.29 0.13
N CYS A 187 3.15 11.20 0.16
CA CYS A 187 4.31 11.01 -0.70
C CYS A 187 3.99 9.96 -1.79
N PHE A 188 3.98 10.40 -3.04
CA PHE A 188 3.75 9.52 -4.19
C PHE A 188 5.08 9.06 -4.79
N THR A 189 5.28 7.74 -4.87
CA THR A 189 6.55 7.17 -5.35
C THR A 189 6.59 6.91 -6.84
N GLN A 190 5.43 6.75 -7.50
CA GLN A 190 5.33 6.38 -8.92
C GLN A 190 4.41 7.29 -9.74
N ALA A 191 3.69 8.21 -9.12
CA ALA A 191 2.81 9.15 -9.82
C ALA A 191 3.48 10.51 -9.96
N GLN A 192 3.07 11.24 -11.00
CA GLN A 192 3.37 12.66 -11.15
C GLN A 192 2.32 13.50 -10.44
N VAL A 193 2.73 14.43 -9.63
CA VAL A 193 1.83 15.35 -8.92
C VAL A 193 1.59 16.59 -9.80
N LYS A 194 0.37 16.73 -10.32
CA LYS A 194 -0.06 17.83 -11.17
C LYS A 194 -1.16 18.63 -10.45
N ILE A 195 -0.74 19.38 -9.44
CA ILE A 195 -1.58 20.27 -8.64
C ILE A 195 -0.91 21.63 -8.57
N ASP A 196 -1.71 22.70 -8.59
CA ASP A 196 -1.20 24.08 -8.62
C ASP A 196 -0.44 24.45 -7.34
N GLN A 197 -0.91 23.96 -6.22
CA GLN A 197 -0.27 24.16 -4.92
C GLN A 197 0.00 22.81 -4.27
N ASN A 198 1.24 22.60 -3.81
CA ASN A 198 1.63 21.37 -3.13
C ASN A 198 1.00 21.20 -1.74
N ASN A 199 -0.01 22.00 -1.41
CA ASN A 199 -0.74 21.95 -0.14
C ASN A 199 -2.25 22.04 -0.42
N ILE A 200 -3.00 21.04 0.05
CA ILE A 200 -4.46 21.03 -0.02
C ILE A 200 -4.98 20.79 1.40
N ASN A 201 -5.74 21.75 1.93
CA ASN A 201 -6.34 21.65 3.26
C ASN A 201 -5.33 21.30 4.38
N GLY A 202 -4.12 21.86 4.31
CA GLY A 202 -3.06 21.62 5.28
C GLY A 202 -2.25 20.34 5.09
N VAL A 203 -2.52 19.59 4.02
CA VAL A 203 -1.75 18.38 3.65
C VAL A 203 -0.80 18.72 2.51
N TYR A 204 0.48 18.40 2.68
CA TYR A 204 1.46 18.53 1.60
C TYR A 204 1.44 17.27 0.72
N ILE A 205 1.34 17.48 -0.59
CA ILE A 205 1.32 16.43 -1.60
C ILE A 205 2.61 16.51 -2.40
N VAL A 206 3.43 15.47 -2.33
CA VAL A 206 4.78 15.50 -2.87
C VAL A 206 5.11 14.24 -3.67
N GLU A 207 5.94 14.40 -4.68
CA GLU A 207 6.65 13.27 -5.30
C GLU A 207 7.83 12.86 -4.43
N LYS A 208 8.23 11.59 -4.47
CA LYS A 208 9.39 11.12 -3.71
C LYS A 208 10.67 11.90 -4.00
N THR A 209 10.84 12.40 -5.22
CA THR A 209 11.99 13.19 -5.67
C THR A 209 12.09 14.56 -5.00
N ASP A 210 10.94 15.11 -4.61
CA ASP A 210 10.84 16.42 -3.97
C ASP A 210 10.75 16.35 -2.45
N LEU A 211 10.65 15.15 -1.89
CA LEU A 211 10.35 14.94 -0.47
C LEU A 211 11.35 15.66 0.44
N ILE A 212 12.65 15.48 0.23
CA ILE A 212 13.69 16.13 1.06
C ILE A 212 13.63 17.64 0.92
N ARG A 213 13.52 18.15 -0.30
CA ARG A 213 13.45 19.59 -0.58
C ARG A 213 12.26 20.24 0.12
N ILE A 214 11.10 19.59 0.10
CA ILE A 214 9.90 20.10 0.78
C ILE A 214 10.06 20.05 2.30
N LEU A 215 10.58 18.97 2.86
CA LEU A 215 10.83 18.87 4.31
C LEU A 215 11.81 19.95 4.79
N GLU A 216 12.89 20.19 4.05
CA GLU A 216 13.86 21.26 4.37
C GLU A 216 13.23 22.66 4.25
N LYS A 217 12.40 22.88 3.22
CA LYS A 217 11.66 24.16 3.06
C LYS A 217 10.69 24.41 4.21
N LEU A 218 10.14 23.38 4.83
CA LEU A 218 9.22 23.51 5.97
C LEU A 218 9.92 23.78 7.30
N GLU A 219 11.24 23.62 7.31
CA GLU A 219 12.08 23.91 8.49
C GLU A 219 12.61 25.35 8.51
N GLY A 220 12.53 26.07 7.45
CA GLY A 220 12.96 27.44 7.47
C GLY A 220 13.59 28.02 6.38
#